data_4e102bcc1a6f7284a437bc858ceae50b
#
_entry.id   4e102bcc1a6f7284a437bc858ceae50b
#
_cell.length_a   1.000
_cell.length_b   1.000
_cell.length_c   1.000
_cell.angle_alpha   90.00
_cell.angle_beta   90.00
_cell.angle_gamma   90.00
#
_symmetry.space_group_name_H-M   'P 1'
#
loop_
_entity.id
_entity.type
_entity.pdbx_description
1 polymer ?
#
loop_
_entity_poly.entity_id
_entity_poly.type
_entity_poly.pdbx_seq_one_letter_code
_entity_poly.pdbx_strand_id
1 'polypeptide(L)'
;MSEYAIVAPEDFDQSVFRLIGKEWMLVTAKNQEGKVNTMTASWGGLGVMWGKNVAVTVLRPQRYTKEFIDQSESFTLSFYDDTFKKDLSSLASVSGRDEDK
;
A
#
# COMPACT_ATOMS: atom_id res chain seq x y z
N MET A 1 -20.03 9.71 -4.53
CA MET A 1 -18.90 10.06 -3.68
C MET A 1 -18.82 9.11 -2.51
N SER A 2 -17.66 8.60 -2.25
CA SER A 2 -17.48 7.69 -1.11
C SER A 2 -17.40 8.48 0.18
N GLU A 3 -18.00 7.94 1.21
CA GLU A 3 -17.83 8.45 2.55
C GLU A 3 -16.75 7.65 3.25
N TYR A 4 -15.92 8.32 4.02
CA TYR A 4 -14.87 7.69 4.79
C TYR A 4 -15.16 7.83 6.27
N ALA A 5 -14.99 6.74 7.00
CA ALA A 5 -15.08 6.73 8.44
C ALA A 5 -13.71 6.37 9.02
N ILE A 6 -13.34 7.03 10.10
CA ILE A 6 -12.13 6.69 10.83
C ILE A 6 -12.49 5.60 11.83
N VAL A 7 -11.80 4.46 11.73
CA VAL A 7 -12.04 3.33 12.64
C VAL A 7 -10.74 2.97 13.34
N ALA A 8 -10.86 2.40 14.54
CA ALA A 8 -9.69 1.91 15.26
C ALA A 8 -9.19 0.62 14.61
N PRO A 9 -7.86 0.39 14.60
CA PRO A 9 -7.33 -0.86 14.05
C PRO A 9 -7.94 -2.11 14.69
N GLU A 10 -8.30 -2.05 15.96
CA GLU A 10 -8.92 -3.17 16.67
C GLU A 10 -10.30 -3.55 16.13
N ASP A 11 -10.96 -2.63 15.46
CA ASP A 11 -12.30 -2.88 14.89
C ASP A 11 -12.23 -3.46 13.47
N PHE A 12 -11.03 -3.68 12.95
CA PHE A 12 -10.84 -4.25 11.63
C PHE A 12 -11.17 -5.75 11.67
N ASP A 13 -12.11 -6.19 10.87
CA ASP A 13 -12.64 -7.55 10.93
C ASP A 13 -12.51 -8.36 9.65
N GLN A 14 -11.73 -7.90 8.68
CA GLN A 14 -11.53 -8.61 7.43
C GLN A 14 -10.33 -9.56 7.52
N SER A 15 -10.34 -10.59 6.67
CA SER A 15 -9.20 -11.49 6.59
C SER A 15 -8.00 -10.78 5.98
N VAL A 16 -6.93 -10.67 6.74
CA VAL A 16 -5.68 -10.05 6.28
C VAL A 16 -5.05 -10.88 5.16
N PHE A 17 -5.17 -12.19 5.23
CA PHE A 17 -4.61 -13.08 4.22
C PHE A 17 -5.26 -12.86 2.86
N ARG A 18 -6.58 -12.66 2.85
CA ARG A 18 -7.30 -12.35 1.62
C ARG A 18 -7.00 -10.93 1.16
N LEU A 19 -7.02 -10.00 2.09
CA LEU A 19 -6.88 -8.58 1.78
C LEU A 19 -5.54 -8.28 1.13
N ILE A 20 -4.46 -8.82 1.66
CA ILE A 20 -3.11 -8.57 1.15
C ILE A 20 -2.76 -9.54 0.04
N GLY A 21 -2.97 -10.84 0.26
CA GLY A 21 -2.52 -11.87 -0.65
C GLY A 21 -3.35 -12.03 -1.91
N LYS A 22 -4.65 -11.75 -1.84
CA LYS A 22 -5.57 -11.97 -2.96
C LYS A 22 -6.13 -10.70 -3.57
N GLU A 23 -6.47 -9.73 -2.75
CA GLU A 23 -7.03 -8.46 -3.24
C GLU A 23 -5.95 -7.44 -3.57
N TRP A 24 -4.79 -7.61 -2.97
CA TRP A 24 -3.61 -6.76 -3.13
C TRP A 24 -3.84 -5.35 -2.60
N MET A 25 -2.77 -4.61 -2.45
CA MET A 25 -2.84 -3.25 -1.92
C MET A 25 -2.01 -2.30 -2.78
N LEU A 26 -2.37 -1.03 -2.71
CA LEU A 26 -1.54 0.04 -3.25
C LEU A 26 -0.73 0.65 -2.12
N VAL A 27 0.57 0.69 -2.29
CA VAL A 27 1.48 1.39 -1.39
C VAL A 27 1.80 2.73 -2.03
N THR A 28 1.48 3.80 -1.32
CA THR A 28 1.65 5.16 -1.85
C THR A 28 2.52 5.97 -0.89
N ALA A 29 3.47 6.68 -1.44
CA ALA A 29 4.37 7.52 -0.66
C ALA A 29 4.70 8.80 -1.42
N LYS A 30 5.11 9.82 -0.66
CA LYS A 30 5.46 11.12 -1.18
C LYS A 30 6.92 11.40 -0.84
N ASN A 31 7.69 11.89 -1.81
CA ASN A 31 9.08 12.21 -1.55
C ASN A 31 9.23 13.62 -0.98
N GLN A 32 10.47 14.04 -0.72
CA GLN A 32 10.75 15.34 -0.13
C GLN A 32 10.36 16.51 -1.04
N GLU A 33 10.25 16.28 -2.33
CA GLU A 33 9.86 17.30 -3.30
C GLU A 33 8.34 17.40 -3.50
N GLY A 34 7.60 16.55 -2.79
CA GLY A 34 6.14 16.54 -2.90
C GLY A 34 5.60 15.65 -4.01
N LYS A 35 6.45 14.96 -4.75
CA LYS A 35 6.01 14.01 -5.78
C LYS A 35 5.48 12.74 -5.11
N VAL A 36 4.39 12.22 -5.65
CA VAL A 36 3.73 11.02 -5.14
C VAL A 36 3.95 9.87 -6.12
N ASN A 37 4.23 8.69 -5.60
CA ASN A 37 4.30 7.48 -6.41
C ASN A 37 3.59 6.34 -5.68
N THR A 38 3.08 5.39 -6.45
CA THR A 38 2.34 4.26 -5.93
C THR A 38 2.81 2.97 -6.59
N MET A 39 2.61 1.85 -5.90
CA MET A 39 2.90 0.53 -6.44
C MET A 39 1.91 -0.48 -5.89
N THR A 40 1.67 -1.53 -6.66
CA THR A 40 0.88 -2.67 -6.20
C THR A 40 1.77 -3.60 -5.39
N ALA A 41 1.27 -4.07 -4.25
CA ALA A 41 1.99 -5.00 -3.38
C ALA A 41 1.05 -6.07 -2.85
N SER A 42 1.61 -7.25 -2.59
CA SER A 42 0.86 -8.36 -2.02
C SER A 42 1.63 -9.06 -0.90
N TRP A 43 2.68 -8.44 -0.39
CA TRP A 43 3.50 -8.99 0.68
C TRP A 43 3.43 -8.10 1.90
N GLY A 44 3.07 -8.69 3.04
CA GLY A 44 3.03 -7.96 4.29
C GLY A 44 2.05 -8.56 5.26
N GLY A 45 1.69 -7.78 6.26
CA GLY A 45 0.78 -8.23 7.30
C GLY A 45 0.38 -7.12 8.24
N LEU A 46 -0.54 -7.43 9.12
CA LEU A 46 -0.97 -6.54 10.20
C LEU A 46 -0.67 -7.24 11.52
N GLY A 47 -0.24 -6.50 12.51
CA GLY A 47 0.08 -7.08 13.79
C GLY A 47 0.39 -6.05 14.86
N VAL A 48 1.10 -6.50 15.89
CA VAL A 48 1.45 -5.65 17.03
C VAL A 48 2.95 -5.75 17.26
N MET A 49 3.61 -4.61 17.46
CA MET A 49 5.02 -4.56 17.77
C MET A 49 5.28 -3.40 18.74
N TRP A 50 6.01 -3.68 19.81
CA TRP A 50 6.27 -2.72 20.89
C TRP A 50 4.98 -2.10 21.45
N GLY A 51 3.93 -2.92 21.60
CA GLY A 51 2.65 -2.46 22.11
C GLY A 51 1.86 -1.54 21.19
N LYS A 52 2.23 -1.50 19.93
CA LYS A 52 1.56 -0.65 18.92
C LYS A 52 1.01 -1.49 17.80
N ASN A 53 -0.13 -1.07 17.26
CA ASN A 53 -0.70 -1.68 16.07
C ASN A 53 0.12 -1.26 14.85
N VAL A 54 0.58 -2.22 14.07
CA VAL A 54 1.47 -1.95 12.94
C VAL A 54 0.98 -2.64 11.69
N ALA A 55 1.26 -2.02 10.55
CA ALA A 55 1.13 -2.63 9.24
C ALA A 55 2.55 -2.82 8.69
N VAL A 56 2.82 -4.03 8.20
CA VAL A 56 4.12 -4.37 7.62
C VAL A 56 3.93 -4.57 6.13
N THR A 57 4.76 -3.92 5.34
CA THR A 57 4.80 -4.16 3.90
C THR A 57 6.24 -4.46 3.50
N VAL A 58 6.40 -5.41 2.59
CA VAL A 58 7.72 -5.82 2.12
C VAL A 58 7.88 -5.33 0.68
N LEU A 59 8.91 -4.53 0.46
CA LEU A 59 9.19 -3.95 -0.85
C LEU A 59 10.54 -4.41 -1.33
N ARG A 60 10.61 -4.77 -2.61
CA ARG A 60 11.89 -5.12 -3.22
C ARG A 60 12.72 -3.84 -3.40
N PRO A 61 14.04 -3.90 -3.20
CA PRO A 61 14.89 -2.70 -3.26
C PRO A 61 14.83 -1.97 -4.61
N GLN A 62 14.54 -2.68 -5.68
CA GLN A 62 14.50 -2.08 -7.02
C GLN A 62 13.20 -1.33 -7.33
N ARG A 63 12.17 -1.41 -6.47
CA ARG A 63 10.92 -0.70 -6.70
C ARG A 63 11.10 0.80 -6.49
N TYR A 64 10.57 1.57 -7.42
CA TYR A 64 10.70 3.02 -7.39
C TYR A 64 10.03 3.66 -6.15
N THR A 65 8.88 3.14 -5.74
CA THR A 65 8.17 3.64 -4.56
C THR A 65 9.02 3.54 -3.28
N LYS A 66 9.94 2.56 -3.22
CA LYS A 66 10.82 2.43 -2.06
C LYS A 66 11.66 3.68 -1.85
N GLU A 67 12.11 4.32 -2.93
CA GLU A 67 12.88 5.57 -2.82
C GLU A 67 12.04 6.67 -2.18
N PHE A 68 10.73 6.69 -2.46
CA PHE A 68 9.81 7.65 -1.86
C PHE A 68 9.61 7.37 -0.38
N ILE A 69 9.44 6.10 -0.02
CA ILE A 69 9.26 5.67 1.38
C ILE A 69 10.49 6.02 2.21
N ASP A 70 11.69 5.81 1.67
CA ASP A 70 12.93 6.11 2.37
C ASP A 70 13.09 7.59 2.68
N GLN A 71 12.40 8.46 1.93
CA GLN A 71 12.44 9.91 2.12
C GLN A 71 11.27 10.43 2.95
N SER A 72 10.31 9.57 3.29
CA SER A 72 9.06 9.97 3.94
C SER A 72 9.00 9.49 5.38
N GLU A 73 8.22 10.21 6.20
CA GLU A 73 7.92 9.77 7.56
C GLU A 73 6.73 8.82 7.59
N SER A 74 5.96 8.75 6.51
CA SER A 74 4.76 7.93 6.46
C SER A 74 4.46 7.50 5.03
N PHE A 75 3.63 6.49 4.91
CA PHE A 75 3.09 6.02 3.63
C PHE A 75 1.69 5.48 3.89
N THR A 76 0.92 5.27 2.82
CA THR A 76 -0.42 4.73 2.94
C THR A 76 -0.53 3.39 2.24
N LEU A 77 -1.42 2.55 2.78
CA LEU A 77 -1.80 1.27 2.18
C LEU A 77 -3.28 1.37 1.85
N SER A 78 -3.64 1.16 0.60
CA SER A 78 -5.03 1.23 0.15
C SER A 78 -5.45 -0.11 -0.42
N PHE A 79 -6.67 -0.53 -0.10
CA PHE A 79 -7.22 -1.81 -0.52
C PHE A 79 -8.49 -1.58 -1.31
N TYR A 80 -8.67 -2.36 -2.39
CA TYR A 80 -9.83 -2.26 -3.26
C TYR A 80 -10.40 -3.65 -3.47
N ASP A 81 -11.67 -3.73 -3.86
CA ASP A 81 -12.29 -5.02 -4.12
C ASP A 81 -11.82 -5.61 -5.47
N ASP A 82 -12.29 -6.81 -5.78
CA ASP A 82 -11.87 -7.53 -6.98
C ASP A 82 -12.17 -6.78 -8.28
N THR A 83 -13.10 -5.83 -8.25
CA THR A 83 -13.45 -5.03 -9.43
C THR A 83 -12.24 -4.26 -9.96
N PHE A 84 -11.33 -3.88 -9.09
CA PHE A 84 -10.16 -3.08 -9.45
C PHE A 84 -8.90 -3.91 -9.64
N LYS A 85 -8.97 -5.22 -9.54
CA LYS A 85 -7.76 -6.06 -9.58
C LYS A 85 -7.02 -5.95 -10.91
N LYS A 86 -7.73 -5.76 -12.00
CA LYS A 86 -7.12 -5.57 -13.31
C LYS A 86 -6.27 -4.29 -13.33
N ASP A 87 -6.78 -3.23 -12.74
CA ASP A 87 -6.05 -1.96 -12.65
C ASP A 87 -4.83 -2.09 -11.74
N LEU A 88 -4.95 -2.83 -10.63
CA LEU A 88 -3.83 -3.11 -9.74
C LEU A 88 -2.75 -3.93 -10.43
N SER A 89 -3.15 -4.90 -11.24
CA SER A 89 -2.22 -5.70 -12.02
C SER A 89 -1.48 -4.86 -13.05
N SER A 90 -2.18 -3.95 -13.71
CA SER A 90 -1.59 -3.04 -14.69
C SER A 90 -0.53 -2.15 -14.02
N LEU A 91 -0.84 -1.60 -12.84
CA LEU A 91 0.10 -0.78 -12.08
C LEU A 91 1.32 -1.59 -11.63
N ALA A 92 1.16 -2.88 -11.36
CA ALA A 92 2.26 -3.73 -10.94
C ALA A 92 3.28 -3.97 -12.05
N SER A 93 2.84 -3.92 -13.31
CA SER A 93 3.71 -4.18 -14.46
C SER A 93 4.47 -2.94 -14.95
N VAL A 94 4.21 -1.77 -14.36
CA VAL A 94 4.80 -0.49 -14.79
C VAL A 94 5.54 0.14 -13.63
N SER A 95 6.73 0.67 -13.88
CA SER A 95 7.48 1.42 -12.89
C SER A 95 7.20 2.92 -13.03
N GLY A 96 7.08 3.62 -11.92
CA GLY A 96 6.95 5.07 -11.92
C GLY A 96 8.19 5.81 -12.46
N ARG A 97 9.30 5.08 -12.62
CA ARG A 97 10.49 5.63 -13.30
C ARG A 97 10.22 5.83 -14.78
N ASP A 98 9.40 4.95 -15.37
CA ASP A 98 9.15 4.92 -16.79
C ASP A 98 7.85 5.64 -17.16
N GLU A 99 6.86 5.58 -16.28
CA GLU A 99 5.55 6.21 -16.48
C GLU A 99 5.00 6.75 -15.15
N ASP A 100 4.24 7.82 -15.23
CA ASP A 100 3.50 8.32 -14.07
C ASP A 100 2.37 7.36 -13.72
N LYS A 101 2.26 7.08 -12.43
CA LYS A 101 1.21 6.18 -11.92
C LYS A 101 0.15 6.94 -11.15
#